data_c170a6fbe5a0930c2e29488540a96ac4
#
_entry.id   c170a6fbe5a0930c2e29488540a96ac4
#
_cell.length_a   1.000
_cell.length_b   1.000
_cell.length_c   1.000
_cell.angle_alpha   90.00
_cell.angle_beta   90.00
_cell.angle_gamma   90.00
#
_symmetry.space_group_name_H-M   'P 1'
#
loop_
_entity.id
_entity.type
_entity.pdbx_description
1 polymer ?
#
loop_
_entity_poly.entity_id
_entity_poly.type
_entity_poly.pdbx_seq_one_letter_code
_entity_poly.pdbx_strand_id
1 'polypeptide(L)'
;MDVGEIEPRLCRIRGNLFKESSYINKIAVGDEVEVDLTAAEDAGWILRMFPRRTKLSRRPSVGYPEQVLVSNADTLLMVASMRTPPFRGGLVDRLLVAASCGGLEPVLILNKADLATSDEISPIENLYSSLGYTILVTSIPESRGLESLRDLLQNRTTVLSGHSGVGKSSLIKALFPDWEIRIGRISNKSGKGRHTTRMAEMFRIPIGGFIVDTPGIRELEPLVTPNELDSHYVEFVPYLGQCKFKGCTHIHEPQCLIKDAVASKKITEQRYKSYCTLFESL
;
A
#
# COMPACT_ATOMS: atom_id res chain seq x y z
N MET A 1 -7.91 -14.22 -15.02
CA MET A 1 -6.43 -14.22 -15.00
C MET A 1 -5.93 -13.67 -16.32
N ASP A 2 -4.87 -12.87 -16.27
CA ASP A 2 -4.14 -12.47 -17.47
C ASP A 2 -3.19 -13.62 -17.84
N VAL A 3 -3.34 -14.18 -19.03
CA VAL A 3 -2.51 -15.27 -19.56
C VAL A 3 -1.61 -14.78 -20.70
N GLY A 4 -1.36 -13.45 -20.77
CA GLY A 4 -0.66 -12.82 -21.87
C GLY A 4 -1.54 -12.58 -23.10
N GLU A 5 -2.81 -12.95 -23.02
CA GLU A 5 -3.84 -12.69 -24.04
C GLU A 5 -4.56 -11.37 -23.74
N ILE A 6 -5.35 -10.89 -24.73
CA ILE A 6 -6.07 -9.62 -24.63
C ILE A 6 -7.21 -9.71 -23.61
N GLU A 7 -7.79 -10.90 -23.39
CA GLU A 7 -8.94 -11.11 -22.50
C GLU A 7 -8.61 -12.02 -21.31
N PRO A 8 -9.09 -11.68 -20.10
CA PRO A 8 -8.94 -12.52 -18.91
C PRO A 8 -9.65 -13.86 -19.06
N ARG A 9 -9.03 -14.95 -18.64
CA ARG A 9 -9.63 -16.28 -18.61
C ARG A 9 -10.05 -16.70 -17.21
N LEU A 10 -11.16 -17.43 -17.12
CA LEU A 10 -11.57 -18.10 -15.89
C LEU A 10 -10.61 -19.27 -15.61
N CYS A 11 -10.13 -19.38 -14.38
CA CYS A 11 -9.31 -20.49 -13.94
C CYS A 11 -9.82 -21.07 -12.62
N ARG A 12 -9.71 -22.40 -12.49
CA ARG A 12 -10.09 -23.16 -11.30
C ARG A 12 -8.84 -23.62 -10.54
N ILE A 13 -8.98 -23.79 -9.24
CA ILE A 13 -7.92 -24.27 -8.37
C ILE A 13 -8.14 -25.76 -8.10
N ARG A 14 -7.11 -26.58 -8.28
CA ARG A 14 -7.16 -27.99 -7.86
C ARG A 14 -7.06 -28.07 -6.33
N GLY A 15 -7.97 -28.83 -5.68
CA GLY A 15 -8.08 -28.91 -4.22
C GLY A 15 -6.81 -29.33 -3.47
N ASN A 16 -5.88 -30.02 -4.14
CA ASN A 16 -4.63 -30.51 -3.55
C ASN A 16 -3.51 -29.46 -3.53
N LEU A 17 -3.62 -28.38 -4.30
CA LEU A 17 -2.53 -27.43 -4.53
C LEU A 17 -2.10 -26.67 -3.26
N PHE A 18 -2.92 -26.64 -2.21
CA PHE A 18 -2.74 -25.75 -1.06
C PHE A 18 -2.99 -26.43 0.29
N LYS A 19 -2.76 -27.73 0.39
CA LYS A 19 -2.98 -28.48 1.64
C LYS A 19 -2.15 -27.96 2.83
N GLU A 20 -1.00 -27.33 2.56
CA GLU A 20 -0.05 -26.83 3.57
C GLU A 20 0.04 -25.31 3.62
N SER A 21 -0.89 -24.57 3.00
CA SER A 21 -0.82 -23.11 2.97
C SER A 21 -1.17 -22.51 4.34
N SER A 22 -0.26 -21.70 4.88
CA SER A 22 -0.46 -20.90 6.11
C SER A 22 -1.32 -19.65 5.89
N TYR A 23 -1.75 -19.37 4.65
CA TYR A 23 -2.53 -18.17 4.32
C TYR A 23 -4.02 -18.45 4.35
N ILE A 24 -4.83 -17.46 4.74
CA ILE A 24 -6.30 -17.53 4.62
C ILE A 24 -6.70 -17.71 3.15
N ASN A 25 -6.16 -16.86 2.28
CA ASN A 25 -6.42 -16.91 0.85
C ASN A 25 -5.26 -17.63 0.16
N LYS A 26 -5.60 -18.73 -0.46
CA LYS A 26 -4.63 -19.55 -1.20
C LYS A 26 -4.04 -18.81 -2.40
N ILE A 27 -4.84 -17.95 -3.04
CA ILE A 27 -4.44 -17.10 -4.16
C ILE A 27 -4.82 -15.66 -3.85
N ALA A 28 -3.93 -14.73 -4.18
CA ALA A 28 -4.12 -13.29 -4.12
C ALA A 28 -4.02 -12.68 -5.53
N VAL A 29 -4.56 -11.50 -5.70
CA VAL A 29 -4.37 -10.73 -6.94
C VAL A 29 -2.89 -10.41 -7.11
N GLY A 30 -2.36 -10.64 -8.31
CA GLY A 30 -0.95 -10.49 -8.66
C GLY A 30 -0.13 -11.77 -8.52
N ASP A 31 -0.70 -12.88 -8.03
CA ASP A 31 0.03 -14.15 -8.02
C ASP A 31 0.32 -14.63 -9.45
N GLU A 32 1.57 -14.98 -9.68
CA GLU A 32 2.00 -15.64 -10.91
C GLU A 32 1.75 -17.13 -10.79
N VAL A 33 1.07 -17.70 -11.78
CA VAL A 33 0.64 -19.08 -11.77
C VAL A 33 0.88 -19.78 -13.10
N GLU A 34 1.13 -21.07 -13.05
CA GLU A 34 1.12 -21.94 -14.21
C GLU A 34 -0.29 -22.50 -14.41
N VAL A 35 -0.82 -22.40 -15.63
CA VAL A 35 -2.19 -22.78 -15.96
C VAL A 35 -2.21 -23.78 -17.10
N ASP A 36 -2.96 -24.86 -16.93
CA ASP A 36 -3.35 -25.76 -18.01
C ASP A 36 -4.65 -25.24 -18.65
N LEU A 37 -4.57 -24.82 -19.90
CA LEU A 37 -5.70 -24.32 -20.67
C LEU A 37 -6.38 -25.41 -21.50
N THR A 38 -5.83 -26.64 -21.57
CA THR A 38 -6.33 -27.71 -22.42
C THR A 38 -7.34 -28.61 -21.71
N ALA A 39 -7.42 -28.55 -20.38
CA ALA A 39 -8.17 -29.52 -19.57
C ALA A 39 -9.69 -29.26 -19.49
N ALA A 40 -10.18 -28.11 -19.97
CA ALA A 40 -11.62 -27.81 -20.04
C ALA A 40 -11.87 -26.69 -21.07
N GLU A 41 -13.01 -26.76 -21.78
CA GLU A 41 -13.37 -25.79 -22.80
C GLU A 41 -13.64 -24.39 -22.22
N ASP A 42 -14.17 -24.31 -20.99
CA ASP A 42 -14.63 -23.07 -20.36
C ASP A 42 -13.68 -22.46 -19.32
N ALA A 43 -12.70 -23.19 -18.80
CA ALA A 43 -11.82 -22.71 -17.73
C ALA A 43 -10.47 -23.43 -17.67
N GLY A 44 -9.39 -22.68 -17.44
CA GLY A 44 -8.09 -23.26 -17.15
C GLY A 44 -8.00 -23.85 -15.74
N TRP A 45 -7.01 -24.73 -15.52
CA TRP A 45 -6.66 -25.26 -14.21
C TRP A 45 -5.33 -24.72 -13.76
N ILE A 46 -5.29 -24.13 -12.56
CA ILE A 46 -4.05 -23.70 -11.94
C ILE A 46 -3.31 -24.95 -11.47
N LEU A 47 -2.11 -25.14 -12.03
CA LEU A 47 -1.23 -26.28 -11.73
C LEU A 47 -0.27 -25.94 -10.60
N ARG A 48 0.28 -24.73 -10.60
CA ARG A 48 1.31 -24.28 -9.66
C ARG A 48 1.25 -22.76 -9.48
N MET A 49 1.66 -22.31 -8.30
CA MET A 49 1.90 -20.90 -7.97
C MET A 49 3.41 -20.66 -7.82
N PHE A 50 3.89 -19.57 -8.41
CA PHE A 50 5.28 -19.16 -8.27
C PHE A 50 5.51 -18.41 -6.95
N PRO A 51 6.75 -18.35 -6.44
CA PRO A 51 7.08 -17.55 -5.27
C PRO A 51 6.74 -16.07 -5.45
N ARG A 52 6.16 -15.48 -4.42
CA ARG A 52 5.85 -14.05 -4.38
C ARG A 52 7.12 -13.24 -4.16
N ARG A 53 7.39 -12.25 -5.01
CA ARG A 53 8.50 -11.28 -4.86
C ARG A 53 8.18 -10.25 -3.79
N THR A 54 6.98 -9.74 -3.83
CA THR A 54 6.43 -8.74 -2.91
C THR A 54 5.03 -9.14 -2.49
N LYS A 55 4.55 -8.64 -1.36
CA LYS A 55 3.18 -8.88 -0.91
C LYS A 55 2.67 -7.75 -0.03
N LEU A 56 1.44 -7.34 -0.21
CA LEU A 56 0.74 -6.48 0.72
C LEU A 56 -0.24 -7.33 1.53
N SER A 57 0.00 -7.40 2.83
CA SER A 57 -0.72 -8.30 3.72
C SER A 57 -1.32 -7.56 4.91
N ARG A 58 -2.32 -8.17 5.52
CA ARG A 58 -2.87 -7.70 6.79
C ARG A 58 -3.00 -8.83 7.80
N ARG A 59 -3.09 -8.48 9.08
CA ARG A 59 -3.45 -9.41 10.13
C ARG A 59 -4.94 -9.75 9.99
N PRO A 60 -5.30 -11.02 9.92
CA PRO A 60 -6.71 -11.42 9.89
C PRO A 60 -7.32 -11.35 11.29
N SER A 61 -8.64 -11.14 11.35
CA SER A 61 -9.37 -11.01 12.62
C SER A 61 -9.42 -12.28 13.46
N VAL A 62 -9.29 -13.47 12.87
CA VAL A 62 -9.37 -14.78 13.59
C VAL A 62 -8.60 -15.88 12.83
N GLY A 63 -7.78 -16.66 13.55
CA GLY A 63 -7.44 -18.05 13.23
C GLY A 63 -6.35 -18.29 12.18
N TYR A 64 -5.85 -17.28 11.49
CA TYR A 64 -4.78 -17.40 10.49
C TYR A 64 -3.69 -16.36 10.69
N PRO A 65 -2.43 -16.69 10.44
CA PRO A 65 -1.32 -15.76 10.67
C PRO A 65 -1.28 -14.59 9.69
N GLU A 66 -1.76 -14.75 8.46
CA GLU A 66 -1.60 -13.75 7.40
C GLU A 66 -2.73 -13.83 6.36
N GLN A 67 -3.20 -12.66 5.92
CA GLN A 67 -4.04 -12.52 4.74
C GLN A 67 -3.32 -11.66 3.70
N VAL A 68 -2.88 -12.27 2.59
CA VAL A 68 -2.29 -11.56 1.46
C VAL A 68 -3.40 -10.89 0.66
N LEU A 69 -3.34 -9.58 0.49
CA LEU A 69 -4.30 -8.80 -0.28
C LEU A 69 -3.87 -8.67 -1.74
N VAL A 70 -2.58 -8.40 -1.96
CA VAL A 70 -1.95 -8.27 -3.27
C VAL A 70 -0.56 -8.88 -3.21
N SER A 71 -0.14 -9.51 -4.29
CA SER A 71 1.22 -10.03 -4.47
C SER A 71 1.87 -9.46 -5.73
N ASN A 72 3.20 -9.53 -5.78
CA ASN A 72 4.01 -9.15 -6.95
C ASN A 72 3.75 -7.73 -7.47
N ALA A 73 3.27 -6.83 -6.58
CA ALA A 73 3.19 -5.42 -6.91
C ALA A 73 4.54 -4.75 -6.68
N ASP A 74 4.88 -3.79 -7.55
CA ASP A 74 6.12 -3.05 -7.47
C ASP A 74 6.00 -1.87 -6.51
N THR A 75 4.87 -1.15 -6.57
CA THR A 75 4.69 0.13 -5.88
C THR A 75 3.42 0.14 -5.02
N LEU A 76 3.53 0.70 -3.81
CA LEU A 76 2.38 1.15 -3.01
C LEU A 76 2.23 2.66 -3.17
N LEU A 77 1.28 3.10 -3.99
CA LEU A 77 0.96 4.51 -4.22
C LEU A 77 -0.01 5.01 -3.16
N MET A 78 0.49 5.79 -2.22
CA MET A 78 -0.25 6.35 -1.10
C MET A 78 -0.76 7.73 -1.45
N VAL A 79 -2.05 7.87 -1.79
CA VAL A 79 -2.64 9.16 -2.12
C VAL A 79 -3.20 9.82 -0.86
N ALA A 80 -2.63 10.96 -0.49
CA ALA A 80 -3.09 11.84 0.55
C ALA A 80 -3.57 13.16 -0.06
N SER A 81 -4.44 13.87 0.63
CA SER A 81 -4.90 15.21 0.26
C SER A 81 -4.47 16.20 1.33
N MET A 82 -4.12 17.41 0.93
CA MET A 82 -3.82 18.48 1.88
C MET A 82 -5.06 18.97 2.62
N ARG A 83 -6.20 19.02 1.90
CA ARG A 83 -7.51 19.42 2.44
C ARG A 83 -8.59 18.54 1.85
N THR A 84 -9.68 18.33 2.57
CA THR A 84 -10.90 17.64 2.11
C THR A 84 -10.65 16.25 1.48
N PRO A 85 -10.23 15.26 2.30
CA PRO A 85 -9.96 15.30 3.73
C PRO A 85 -8.60 15.90 4.06
N PRO A 86 -8.38 16.35 5.32
CA PRO A 86 -7.07 16.88 5.73
C PRO A 86 -5.99 15.78 5.72
N PHE A 87 -4.75 16.21 5.58
CA PHE A 87 -3.58 15.31 5.63
C PHE A 87 -3.51 14.57 6.98
N ARG A 88 -3.23 13.27 6.91
CA ARG A 88 -3.10 12.40 8.09
C ARG A 88 -1.79 11.64 8.04
N GLY A 89 -0.74 12.21 8.67
CA GLY A 89 0.59 11.60 8.71
C GLY A 89 0.60 10.18 9.27
N GLY A 90 -0.14 9.92 10.35
CA GLY A 90 -0.20 8.57 10.94
C GLY A 90 -0.77 7.49 10.00
N LEU A 91 -1.66 7.85 9.06
CA LEU A 91 -2.09 6.90 8.02
C LEU A 91 -0.97 6.64 7.01
N VAL A 92 -0.27 7.69 6.59
CA VAL A 92 0.88 7.55 5.67
C VAL A 92 1.94 6.67 6.31
N ASP A 93 2.29 6.93 7.57
CA ASP A 93 3.31 6.18 8.31
C ASP A 93 2.96 4.70 8.45
N ARG A 94 1.68 4.39 8.73
CA ARG A 94 1.18 3.01 8.76
C ARG A 94 1.34 2.30 7.41
N LEU A 95 1.05 3.00 6.31
CA LEU A 95 1.21 2.46 4.96
C LEU A 95 2.68 2.30 4.58
N LEU A 96 3.58 3.19 5.05
CA LEU A 96 5.03 3.03 4.88
C LEU A 96 5.54 1.75 5.56
N VAL A 97 5.09 1.49 6.79
CA VAL A 97 5.41 0.23 7.49
C VAL A 97 4.90 -0.97 6.71
N ALA A 98 3.65 -0.92 6.22
CA ALA A 98 3.08 -2.02 5.43
C ALA A 98 3.83 -2.27 4.12
N ALA A 99 4.27 -1.22 3.43
CA ALA A 99 5.10 -1.33 2.23
C ALA A 99 6.45 -1.96 2.55
N SER A 100 7.11 -1.50 3.62
CA SER A 100 8.38 -2.04 4.09
C SER A 100 8.28 -3.53 4.45
N CYS A 101 7.25 -3.94 5.21
CA CYS A 101 7.01 -5.35 5.54
C CYS A 101 6.79 -6.22 4.29
N GLY A 102 6.22 -5.65 3.25
CA GLY A 102 5.86 -6.37 2.02
C GLY A 102 6.88 -6.28 0.90
N GLY A 103 7.94 -5.48 1.04
CA GLY A 103 8.97 -5.26 0.02
C GLY A 103 8.50 -4.40 -1.16
N LEU A 104 7.43 -3.58 -0.99
CA LEU A 104 6.94 -2.67 -2.01
C LEU A 104 7.67 -1.33 -1.94
N GLU A 105 7.88 -0.68 -3.08
CA GLU A 105 8.35 0.70 -3.15
C GLU A 105 7.22 1.66 -2.74
N PRO A 106 7.34 2.41 -1.62
CA PRO A 106 6.32 3.36 -1.23
C PRO A 106 6.49 4.69 -1.98
N VAL A 107 5.39 5.21 -2.52
CA VAL A 107 5.34 6.54 -3.14
C VAL A 107 4.19 7.32 -2.54
N LEU A 108 4.47 8.53 -2.05
CA LEU A 108 3.48 9.44 -1.48
C LEU A 108 3.03 10.47 -2.51
N ILE A 109 1.73 10.53 -2.77
CA ILE A 109 1.11 11.59 -3.57
C ILE A 109 0.41 12.58 -2.65
N LEU A 110 0.86 13.83 -2.68
CA LEU A 110 0.17 14.96 -2.04
C LEU A 110 -0.75 15.60 -3.07
N ASN A 111 -1.98 15.11 -3.14
CA ASN A 111 -2.97 15.54 -4.12
C ASN A 111 -3.79 16.74 -3.64
N LYS A 112 -4.47 17.41 -4.58
CA LYS A 112 -5.25 18.66 -4.36
C LYS A 112 -4.37 19.79 -3.82
N ALA A 113 -3.18 19.92 -4.39
CA ALA A 113 -2.23 20.95 -3.99
C ALA A 113 -2.76 22.38 -4.26
N ASP A 114 -3.67 22.53 -5.22
CA ASP A 114 -4.43 23.76 -5.48
C ASP A 114 -5.24 24.27 -4.27
N LEU A 115 -5.52 23.42 -3.31
CA LEU A 115 -6.27 23.78 -2.09
C LEU A 115 -5.38 24.15 -0.90
N ALA A 116 -4.06 24.18 -1.06
CA ALA A 116 -3.11 24.44 0.01
C ALA A 116 -2.01 25.40 -0.45
N THR A 117 -1.41 26.11 0.50
CA THR A 117 -0.27 26.99 0.22
C THR A 117 1.04 26.19 0.20
N SER A 118 2.08 26.75 -0.41
CA SER A 118 3.42 26.16 -0.39
C SER A 118 3.95 25.95 1.04
N ASP A 119 3.63 26.86 1.96
CA ASP A 119 4.03 26.77 3.37
C ASP A 119 3.35 25.61 4.11
N GLU A 120 2.19 25.15 3.63
CA GLU A 120 1.52 23.96 4.17
C GLU A 120 2.05 22.66 3.56
N ILE A 121 2.45 22.67 2.28
CA ILE A 121 2.93 21.50 1.54
C ILE A 121 4.39 21.18 1.87
N SER A 122 5.27 22.20 1.83
CA SER A 122 6.72 22.02 1.93
C SER A 122 7.19 21.32 3.21
N PRO A 123 6.61 21.55 4.40
CA PRO A 123 7.01 20.82 5.59
C PRO A 123 6.76 19.30 5.48
N ILE A 124 5.66 18.89 4.85
CA ILE A 124 5.32 17.48 4.65
C ILE A 124 6.24 16.88 3.59
N GLU A 125 6.40 17.57 2.48
CA GLU A 125 7.29 17.15 1.40
C GLU A 125 8.72 16.98 1.91
N ASN A 126 9.26 17.95 2.63
CA ASN A 126 10.60 17.91 3.22
C ASN A 126 10.75 16.78 4.25
N LEU A 127 9.74 16.56 5.09
CA LEU A 127 9.78 15.49 6.09
C LEU A 127 9.99 14.13 5.42
N TYR A 128 9.13 13.76 4.49
CA TYR A 128 9.19 12.43 3.90
C TYR A 128 10.32 12.27 2.87
N SER A 129 10.67 13.34 2.11
CA SER A 129 11.80 13.29 1.19
C SER A 129 13.14 13.17 1.91
N SER A 130 13.31 13.82 3.08
CA SER A 130 14.52 13.69 3.89
C SER A 130 14.71 12.27 4.46
N LEU A 131 13.63 11.49 4.55
CA LEU A 131 13.64 10.07 4.92
C LEU A 131 13.91 9.14 3.72
N GLY A 132 14.11 9.69 2.51
CA GLY A 132 14.39 8.92 1.30
C GLY A 132 13.15 8.44 0.54
N TYR A 133 11.95 8.86 0.91
CA TYR A 133 10.74 8.48 0.20
C TYR A 133 10.48 9.34 -1.03
N THR A 134 9.97 8.72 -2.09
CA THR A 134 9.51 9.43 -3.29
C THR A 134 8.18 10.13 -3.01
N ILE A 135 8.12 11.44 -3.33
CA ILE A 135 6.92 12.26 -3.13
C ILE A 135 6.60 12.99 -4.43
N LEU A 136 5.33 12.99 -4.80
CA LEU A 136 4.81 13.80 -5.90
C LEU A 136 3.69 14.70 -5.39
N VAL A 137 3.80 15.98 -5.69
CA VAL A 137 2.75 16.97 -5.41
C VAL A 137 1.89 17.12 -6.67
N THR A 138 0.59 16.84 -6.55
CA THR A 138 -0.34 16.81 -7.68
C THR A 138 -1.53 17.73 -7.51
N SER A 139 -1.97 18.33 -8.61
CA SER A 139 -3.22 19.08 -8.74
C SER A 139 -3.81 18.82 -10.12
N ILE A 140 -5.04 18.32 -10.19
CA ILE A 140 -5.73 18.09 -11.46
C ILE A 140 -6.12 19.41 -12.13
N PRO A 141 -6.70 20.42 -11.40
CA PRO A 141 -7.05 21.71 -12.02
C PRO A 141 -5.85 22.44 -12.60
N GLU A 142 -4.67 22.31 -11.99
CA GLU A 142 -3.43 22.96 -12.43
C GLU A 142 -2.59 22.08 -13.35
N SER A 143 -3.02 20.87 -13.66
CA SER A 143 -2.24 19.84 -14.40
C SER A 143 -0.86 19.59 -13.78
N ARG A 144 -0.68 19.87 -12.49
CA ARG A 144 0.59 19.75 -11.77
C ARG A 144 0.88 18.29 -11.42
N GLY A 145 2.11 17.82 -11.71
CA GLY A 145 2.63 16.52 -11.31
C GLY A 145 1.99 15.31 -12.01
N LEU A 146 1.09 15.53 -12.98
CA LEU A 146 0.39 14.43 -13.67
C LEU A 146 1.31 13.64 -14.60
N GLU A 147 2.22 14.31 -15.31
CA GLU A 147 3.20 13.65 -16.19
C GLU A 147 4.14 12.76 -15.37
N SER A 148 4.74 13.30 -14.30
CA SER A 148 5.61 12.51 -13.41
C SER A 148 4.87 11.32 -12.78
N LEU A 149 3.59 11.48 -12.46
CA LEU A 149 2.77 10.37 -11.98
C LEU A 149 2.55 9.33 -13.08
N ARG A 150 2.34 9.74 -14.33
CA ARG A 150 2.18 8.86 -15.47
C ARG A 150 3.45 8.02 -15.70
N ASP A 151 4.63 8.66 -15.68
CA ASP A 151 5.92 7.99 -15.84
C ASP A 151 6.17 6.97 -14.74
N LEU A 152 5.82 7.30 -13.49
CA LEU A 152 5.93 6.40 -12.36
C LEU A 152 5.07 5.15 -12.49
N LEU A 153 3.90 5.26 -13.13
CA LEU A 153 2.99 4.14 -13.33
C LEU A 153 3.39 3.25 -14.52
N GLN A 154 4.25 3.74 -15.42
CA GLN A 154 4.57 3.04 -16.66
C GLN A 154 5.25 1.70 -16.41
N ASN A 155 4.69 0.62 -17.00
CA ASN A 155 5.18 -0.76 -16.90
C ASN A 155 5.32 -1.30 -15.46
N ARG A 156 4.63 -0.70 -14.49
CA ARG A 156 4.64 -1.13 -13.08
C ARG A 156 3.28 -1.67 -12.63
N THR A 157 3.32 -2.60 -11.72
CA THR A 157 2.12 -3.03 -10.98
C THR A 157 2.01 -2.20 -9.71
N THR A 158 1.01 -1.31 -9.67
CA THR A 158 0.85 -0.31 -8.61
C THR A 158 -0.41 -0.54 -7.81
N VAL A 159 -0.27 -0.66 -6.50
CA VAL A 159 -1.39 -0.71 -5.56
C VAL A 159 -1.78 0.71 -5.17
N LEU A 160 -3.05 1.07 -5.35
CA LEU A 160 -3.59 2.37 -4.93
C LEU A 160 -4.11 2.30 -3.50
N SER A 161 -3.59 3.16 -2.62
CA SER A 161 -4.06 3.34 -1.26
C SER A 161 -4.34 4.80 -0.93
N GLY A 162 -5.11 5.03 0.11
CA GLY A 162 -5.45 6.37 0.61
C GLY A 162 -6.92 6.49 0.99
N HIS A 163 -7.22 7.49 1.81
CA HIS A 163 -8.56 7.75 2.36
C HIS A 163 -9.60 8.01 1.26
N SER A 164 -10.89 7.87 1.60
CA SER A 164 -11.97 8.29 0.69
C SER A 164 -11.91 9.79 0.44
N GLY A 165 -12.16 10.19 -0.80
CA GLY A 165 -12.20 11.61 -1.16
C GLY A 165 -10.83 12.25 -1.43
N VAL A 166 -9.69 11.55 -1.26
CA VAL A 166 -8.35 12.11 -1.58
C VAL A 166 -8.10 12.31 -3.07
N GLY A 167 -8.95 11.74 -3.95
CA GLY A 167 -8.87 11.95 -5.38
C GLY A 167 -8.22 10.82 -6.19
N LYS A 168 -8.09 9.61 -5.65
CA LYS A 168 -7.50 8.44 -6.37
C LYS A 168 -8.12 8.22 -7.75
N SER A 169 -9.44 8.06 -7.80
CA SER A 169 -10.16 7.82 -9.08
C SER A 169 -10.10 9.01 -10.02
N SER A 170 -10.08 10.23 -9.48
CA SER A 170 -9.97 11.45 -10.27
C SER A 170 -8.59 11.56 -10.91
N LEU A 171 -7.51 11.21 -10.19
CA LEU A 171 -6.15 11.17 -10.73
C LEU A 171 -6.06 10.16 -11.88
N ILE A 172 -6.56 8.94 -11.68
CA ILE A 172 -6.54 7.90 -12.73
C ILE A 172 -7.35 8.34 -13.95
N LYS A 173 -8.52 8.97 -13.76
CA LYS A 173 -9.31 9.51 -14.87
C LYS A 173 -8.60 10.66 -15.60
N ALA A 174 -7.89 11.51 -14.88
CA ALA A 174 -7.12 12.60 -15.48
C ALA A 174 -5.93 12.10 -16.31
N LEU A 175 -5.28 11.01 -15.85
CA LEU A 175 -4.17 10.39 -16.58
C LEU A 175 -4.62 9.60 -17.82
N PHE A 176 -5.79 8.99 -17.76
CA PHE A 176 -6.32 8.09 -18.78
C PHE A 176 -7.80 8.39 -19.08
N PRO A 177 -8.12 9.53 -19.75
CA PRO A 177 -9.50 9.98 -19.96
C PRO A 177 -10.36 8.98 -20.75
N ASP A 178 -9.73 8.36 -21.76
CA ASP A 178 -10.38 7.42 -22.68
C ASP A 178 -10.39 5.97 -22.19
N TRP A 179 -9.81 5.73 -21.01
CA TRP A 179 -9.75 4.40 -20.46
C TRP A 179 -11.07 4.06 -19.74
N GLU A 180 -11.91 3.28 -20.42
CA GLU A 180 -13.20 2.81 -19.90
C GLU A 180 -13.05 1.81 -18.75
N ILE A 181 -12.43 2.24 -17.67
CA ILE A 181 -12.64 1.51 -16.44
C ILE A 181 -14.02 1.89 -15.89
N ARG A 182 -14.71 0.91 -15.37
CA ARG A 182 -15.80 1.11 -14.41
C ARG A 182 -15.26 1.76 -13.14
N ILE A 183 -14.80 3.01 -13.26
CA ILE A 183 -14.22 3.85 -12.20
C ILE A 183 -15.17 3.96 -11.00
N GLY A 184 -16.46 3.68 -11.21
CA GLY A 184 -17.43 3.50 -10.14
C GLY A 184 -17.14 2.35 -9.18
N ARG A 185 -16.20 1.44 -9.48
CA ARG A 185 -15.76 0.40 -8.55
C ARG A 185 -14.65 0.88 -7.63
N ILE A 186 -13.75 1.76 -8.12
CA ILE A 186 -12.63 2.30 -7.33
C ILE A 186 -13.10 3.27 -6.23
N SER A 187 -14.26 3.93 -6.36
CA SER A 187 -14.66 4.99 -5.42
C SER A 187 -16.10 4.93 -4.89
N ASN A 188 -17.01 4.21 -5.50
CA ASN A 188 -18.41 4.27 -5.13
C ASN A 188 -18.90 3.02 -4.40
N LYS A 189 -18.73 2.98 -3.09
CA LYS A 189 -19.69 2.31 -2.19
C LYS A 189 -19.61 2.88 -0.77
N SER A 190 -20.10 4.08 -0.59
CA SER A 190 -20.77 4.50 0.64
C SER A 190 -22.27 4.15 0.53
N GLY A 191 -22.59 2.88 0.36
CA GLY A 191 -23.96 2.34 0.35
C GLY A 191 -24.10 1.33 1.47
N LYS A 192 -24.84 1.66 2.52
CA LYS A 192 -25.34 0.72 3.53
C LYS A 192 -25.95 -0.49 2.84
N GLY A 193 -25.38 -1.68 3.05
CA GLY A 193 -26.06 -2.91 2.72
C GLY A 193 -25.15 -4.08 2.33
N ARG A 194 -25.12 -5.06 3.22
CA ARG A 194 -24.70 -6.46 3.07
C ARG A 194 -23.20 -6.72 2.87
N HIS A 195 -22.63 -7.47 3.81
CA HIS A 195 -21.29 -8.05 3.81
C HIS A 195 -21.02 -8.81 2.51
N THR A 196 -20.40 -8.16 1.54
CA THR A 196 -19.73 -8.81 0.42
C THR A 196 -18.25 -8.56 0.59
N THR A 197 -17.50 -9.58 0.95
CA THR A 197 -16.04 -9.64 0.91
C THR A 197 -15.63 -9.29 -0.51
N ARG A 198 -15.21 -8.07 -0.75
CA ARG A 198 -14.79 -7.63 -2.08
C ARG A 198 -13.35 -8.05 -2.26
N MET A 199 -13.12 -8.85 -3.29
CA MET A 199 -11.78 -9.22 -3.72
C MET A 199 -11.08 -7.99 -4.31
N ALA A 200 -9.76 -7.92 -4.19
CA ALA A 200 -8.95 -6.97 -4.93
C ALA A 200 -9.11 -7.23 -6.44
N GLU A 201 -9.06 -6.18 -7.24
CA GLU A 201 -9.13 -6.28 -8.70
C GLU A 201 -7.90 -5.61 -9.33
N MET A 202 -7.34 -6.22 -10.36
CA MET A 202 -6.18 -5.73 -11.11
C MET A 202 -6.63 -5.30 -12.50
N PHE A 203 -6.20 -4.12 -12.92
CA PHE A 203 -6.58 -3.51 -14.19
C PHE A 203 -5.34 -3.14 -14.98
N ARG A 204 -5.24 -3.60 -16.22
CA ARG A 204 -4.17 -3.23 -17.14
C ARG A 204 -4.34 -1.76 -17.57
N ILE A 205 -3.27 -0.96 -17.50
CA ILE A 205 -3.29 0.44 -17.91
C ILE A 205 -2.75 0.63 -19.32
N PRO A 206 -3.17 1.68 -20.06
CA PRO A 206 -2.80 1.89 -21.47
C PRO A 206 -1.30 2.07 -21.74
N ILE A 207 -0.53 2.45 -20.73
CA ILE A 207 0.92 2.69 -20.81
C ILE A 207 1.76 1.47 -20.39
N GLY A 208 1.16 0.30 -20.29
CA GLY A 208 1.78 -0.91 -19.74
C GLY A 208 1.75 -0.96 -18.21
N GLY A 209 1.78 -2.16 -17.64
CA GLY A 209 1.63 -2.37 -16.21
C GLY A 209 0.17 -2.43 -15.75
N PHE A 210 -0.04 -2.38 -14.43
CA PHE A 210 -1.34 -2.61 -13.81
C PHE A 210 -1.60 -1.66 -12.64
N ILE A 211 -2.87 -1.33 -12.44
CA ILE A 211 -3.37 -0.72 -11.20
C ILE A 211 -4.17 -1.77 -10.44
N VAL A 212 -3.88 -1.92 -9.16
CA VAL A 212 -4.61 -2.80 -8.25
C VAL A 212 -5.45 -1.96 -7.31
N ASP A 213 -6.78 -2.14 -7.38
CA ASP A 213 -7.72 -1.57 -6.42
C ASP A 213 -8.04 -2.61 -5.34
N THR A 214 -7.81 -2.25 -4.11
CA THR A 214 -8.05 -3.13 -2.97
C THR A 214 -9.04 -2.50 -2.02
N PRO A 215 -10.29 -2.95 -2.03
CA PRO A 215 -11.29 -2.50 -1.06
C PRO A 215 -10.81 -2.84 0.36
N GLY A 216 -10.79 -1.84 1.24
CA GLY A 216 -10.44 -2.05 2.66
C GLY A 216 -8.98 -1.83 3.04
N ILE A 217 -8.09 -1.46 2.12
CA ILE A 217 -6.70 -1.01 2.46
C ILE A 217 -6.68 0.23 3.39
N ARG A 218 -7.80 0.94 3.53
CA ARG A 218 -7.90 2.11 4.42
C ARG A 218 -7.63 1.80 5.89
N GLU A 219 -7.93 0.58 6.29
CA GLU A 219 -7.78 0.05 7.65
C GLU A 219 -6.70 -1.04 7.68
N LEU A 220 -5.66 -0.88 6.82
CA LEU A 220 -4.57 -1.83 6.76
C LEU A 220 -3.81 -1.81 8.09
N GLU A 221 -3.93 -2.87 8.86
CA GLU A 221 -3.03 -3.16 9.96
C GLU A 221 -1.81 -3.88 9.36
N PRO A 222 -0.61 -3.27 9.40
CA PRO A 222 0.58 -3.90 8.87
C PRO A 222 0.86 -5.21 9.61
N LEU A 223 1.33 -6.20 8.87
CA LEU A 223 1.72 -7.47 9.45
C LEU A 223 3.13 -7.36 10.04
N VAL A 224 3.21 -6.79 11.21
CA VAL A 224 4.45 -6.55 11.97
C VAL A 224 4.21 -6.88 13.44
N THR A 225 5.22 -7.38 14.12
CA THR A 225 5.19 -7.54 15.57
C THR A 225 5.67 -6.26 16.26
N PRO A 226 5.26 -5.98 17.53
CA PRO A 226 5.78 -4.83 18.27
C PRO A 226 7.31 -4.78 18.33
N ASN A 227 7.97 -5.94 18.39
CA ASN A 227 9.44 -6.04 18.49
C ASN A 227 10.16 -5.78 17.15
N GLU A 228 9.45 -5.74 16.04
CA GLU A 228 10.00 -5.51 14.70
C GLU A 228 9.65 -4.12 14.17
N LEU A 229 8.67 -3.45 14.79
CA LEU A 229 8.12 -2.20 14.30
C LEU A 229 9.17 -1.11 14.13
N ASP A 230 10.10 -1.00 15.05
CA ASP A 230 11.17 0.00 15.06
C ASP A 230 12.07 -0.09 13.81
N SER A 231 12.33 -1.29 13.32
CA SER A 231 13.14 -1.52 12.12
C SER A 231 12.50 -1.01 10.82
N HIS A 232 11.18 -0.77 10.83
CA HIS A 232 10.42 -0.23 9.70
C HIS A 232 10.33 1.31 9.70
N TYR A 233 10.89 1.98 10.72
CA TYR A 233 11.07 3.42 10.75
C TYR A 233 12.52 3.74 10.36
N VAL A 234 12.74 4.16 9.11
CA VAL A 234 14.08 4.33 8.53
C VAL A 234 14.98 5.25 9.36
N GLU A 235 14.39 6.27 9.99
CA GLU A 235 15.08 7.20 10.87
C GLU A 235 15.46 6.61 12.25
N PHE A 236 14.88 5.46 12.63
CA PHE A 236 15.24 4.75 13.86
C PHE A 236 16.43 3.83 13.65
N VAL A 237 16.60 3.30 12.43
CA VAL A 237 17.64 2.30 12.09
C VAL A 237 19.03 2.65 12.62
N PRO A 238 19.53 3.91 12.52
CA PRO A 238 20.86 4.27 13.04
C PRO A 238 21.02 4.11 14.55
N TYR A 239 19.93 3.99 15.32
CA TYR A 239 19.94 3.93 16.79
C TYR A 239 19.59 2.54 17.33
N LEU A 240 19.13 1.62 16.48
CA LEU A 240 18.69 0.30 16.92
C LEU A 240 19.83 -0.50 17.56
N GLY A 241 19.50 -1.22 18.64
CA GLY A 241 20.45 -2.03 19.38
C GLY A 241 21.44 -1.24 20.25
N GLN A 242 21.41 0.10 20.24
CA GLN A 242 22.34 0.96 20.98
C GLN A 242 21.72 1.55 22.26
N CYS A 243 20.42 1.33 22.52
CA CYS A 243 19.80 1.74 23.77
C CYS A 243 20.39 0.97 24.96
N LYS A 244 20.29 1.56 26.14
CA LYS A 244 20.80 0.92 27.37
C LYS A 244 20.16 -0.45 27.63
N PHE A 245 18.90 -0.61 27.34
CA PHE A 245 18.17 -1.84 27.61
C PHE A 245 18.02 -2.66 26.32
N LYS A 246 18.35 -3.95 26.39
CA LYS A 246 18.09 -4.90 25.31
C LYS A 246 16.57 -5.04 25.12
N GLY A 247 16.10 -5.02 23.88
CA GLY A 247 14.66 -5.09 23.56
C GLY A 247 13.91 -3.81 23.96
N CYS A 248 14.58 -2.67 23.95
CA CYS A 248 13.97 -1.37 24.20
C CYS A 248 12.84 -1.15 23.18
N THR A 249 11.63 -0.91 23.67
CA THR A 249 10.46 -0.60 22.84
C THR A 249 10.37 0.86 22.44
N HIS A 250 11.29 1.69 22.97
CA HIS A 250 11.37 3.14 22.76
C HIS A 250 10.15 3.92 23.27
N ILE A 251 9.28 3.31 24.08
CA ILE A 251 8.06 3.91 24.62
C ILE A 251 8.29 4.36 26.07
N HIS A 252 8.61 3.43 26.97
CA HIS A 252 8.67 3.69 28.42
C HIS A 252 10.08 3.74 28.97
N GLU A 253 11.04 3.10 28.31
CA GLU A 253 12.38 2.92 28.85
C GLU A 253 13.12 4.24 29.01
N PRO A 254 13.79 4.47 30.16
CA PRO A 254 14.67 5.59 30.34
C PRO A 254 15.99 5.39 29.55
N GLN A 255 16.69 6.47 29.25
CA GLN A 255 17.96 6.42 28.49
C GLN A 255 17.82 5.72 27.14
N CYS A 256 16.75 6.07 26.43
CA CYS A 256 16.43 5.58 25.09
C CYS A 256 16.97 6.55 24.04
N LEU A 257 17.86 6.07 23.17
CA LEU A 257 18.49 6.90 22.13
C LEU A 257 17.49 7.45 21.10
N ILE A 258 16.37 6.73 20.84
CA ILE A 258 15.31 7.25 19.98
C ILE A 258 14.66 8.48 20.63
N LYS A 259 14.34 8.42 21.94
CA LYS A 259 13.78 9.59 22.65
C LYS A 259 14.76 10.75 22.72
N ASP A 260 16.05 10.49 22.88
CA ASP A 260 17.10 11.50 22.83
C ASP A 260 17.22 12.12 21.42
N ALA A 261 17.08 11.30 20.36
CA ALA A 261 17.04 11.77 18.98
C ALA A 261 15.80 12.65 18.70
N VAL A 262 14.66 12.33 19.30
CA VAL A 262 13.45 13.17 19.23
C VAL A 262 13.68 14.49 19.97
N ALA A 263 14.21 14.46 21.19
CA ALA A 263 14.52 15.65 21.98
C ALA A 263 15.52 16.58 21.27
N SER A 264 16.49 16.01 20.54
CA SER A 264 17.46 16.76 19.72
C SER A 264 16.98 17.09 18.31
N LYS A 265 15.71 16.82 17.97
CA LYS A 265 15.07 17.10 16.66
C LYS A 265 15.69 16.36 15.47
N LYS A 266 16.47 15.29 15.70
CA LYS A 266 16.96 14.39 14.65
C LYS A 266 15.86 13.46 14.14
N ILE A 267 14.90 13.15 15.00
CA ILE A 267 13.64 12.47 14.66
C ILE A 267 12.52 13.45 14.98
N THR A 268 11.54 13.59 14.09
CA THR A 268 10.42 14.51 14.32
C THR A 268 9.44 13.93 15.34
N GLU A 269 8.88 14.78 16.19
CA GLU A 269 7.84 14.40 17.16
C GLU A 269 6.63 13.74 16.46
N GLN A 270 6.27 14.21 15.26
CA GLN A 270 5.17 13.65 14.49
C GLN A 270 5.42 12.18 14.17
N ARG A 271 6.60 11.82 13.68
CA ARG A 271 6.95 10.44 13.32
C ARG A 271 7.04 9.55 14.55
N TYR A 272 7.66 10.05 15.61
CA TYR A 272 7.73 9.32 16.88
C TYR A 272 6.34 9.09 17.49
N LYS A 273 5.44 10.08 17.47
CA LYS A 273 4.05 9.92 17.92
C LYS A 273 3.30 8.90 17.09
N SER A 274 3.54 8.88 15.77
CA SER A 274 2.97 7.89 14.87
C SER A 274 3.46 6.47 15.20
N TYR A 275 4.74 6.32 15.50
CA TYR A 275 5.32 5.06 15.98
C TYR A 275 4.63 4.58 17.25
N CYS A 276 4.54 5.43 18.29
CA CYS A 276 3.89 5.09 19.56
C CYS A 276 2.44 4.64 19.34
N THR A 277 1.67 5.40 18.54
CA THR A 277 0.26 5.07 18.25
C THR A 277 0.14 3.74 17.51
N LEU A 278 1.03 3.46 16.56
CA LEU A 278 1.01 2.18 15.85
C LEU A 278 1.43 1.03 16.77
N PHE A 279 2.46 1.21 17.58
CA PHE A 279 2.91 0.22 18.57
C PHE A 279 1.78 -0.18 19.55
N GLU A 280 1.04 0.79 20.08
CA GLU A 280 -0.10 0.56 20.99
C GLU A 280 -1.28 -0.17 20.32
N SER A 281 -1.35 -0.13 18.98
CA SER A 281 -2.43 -0.79 18.22
C SER A 281 -2.10 -2.23 17.79
N LEU A 282 -0.84 -2.68 17.97
CA LEU A 282 -0.37 -4.04 17.63
C LEU A 282 -0.57 -5.02 18.78
#